data_7312c2eddc5b652c5e1f7ae6920fd87d
#
_entry.id   7312c2eddc5b652c5e1f7ae6920fd87d
#
_cell.length_a   1.000
_cell.length_b   1.000
_cell.length_c   1.000
_cell.angle_alpha   90.00
_cell.angle_beta   90.00
_cell.angle_gamma   90.00
#
_symmetry.space_group_name_H-M   'P 1'
#
loop_
_entity.id
_entity.type
_entity.pdbx_description
1 polymer ?
#
loop_
_entity_poly.entity_id
_entity_poly.type
_entity_poly.pdbx_seq_one_letter_code
_entity_poly.pdbx_strand_id
1 'polypeptide(L)'
;MPDKANRNIIIVGAGPVGLVIATLLVEQGIPVVLIETCNELPHDLRASTFHPPTLDMLERFNVVAAMIEQGLICPTWQFRDRKEGVIATFELSRLKPDTNHPYRVQCEQWRLGELLYARLKSNSNATIHFGTSANAVRQNTDGVEVDVTGPGGERDTILGAFIVGADGIGSVVRKAMGVNFEGTTIPEIFLTLSTTYD
;
A
#
# COMPACT_ATOMS: atom_id res chain seq x y z
N MET A 1 -23.33 -18.21 -17.64
CA MET A 1 -22.28 -17.96 -16.64
C MET A 1 -21.81 -16.54 -16.88
N PRO A 2 -21.64 -15.68 -15.88
CA PRO A 2 -21.06 -14.36 -16.10
C PRO A 2 -19.69 -14.54 -16.76
N ASP A 3 -19.40 -13.68 -17.72
CA ASP A 3 -18.16 -13.66 -18.50
C ASP A 3 -16.96 -13.59 -17.54
N LYS A 4 -15.86 -14.32 -17.85
CA LYS A 4 -14.66 -14.33 -17.00
C LYS A 4 -14.10 -12.91 -16.73
N ALA A 5 -14.28 -11.99 -17.69
CA ALA A 5 -13.88 -10.59 -17.57
C ALA A 5 -14.61 -9.84 -16.41
N ASN A 6 -15.80 -10.29 -16.04
CA ASN A 6 -16.62 -9.66 -15.00
C ASN A 6 -16.39 -10.24 -13.59
N ARG A 7 -15.32 -11.02 -13.37
CA ARG A 7 -14.98 -11.57 -12.03
C ARG A 7 -13.80 -10.86 -11.37
N ASN A 8 -13.10 -10.03 -12.12
CA ASN A 8 -11.92 -9.33 -11.61
C ASN A 8 -12.31 -8.31 -10.55
N ILE A 9 -11.49 -8.22 -9.51
CA ILE A 9 -11.51 -7.06 -8.62
C ILE A 9 -10.47 -6.08 -9.14
N ILE A 10 -10.92 -4.87 -9.47
CA ILE A 10 -10.04 -3.78 -9.92
C ILE A 10 -9.50 -3.08 -8.67
N ILE A 11 -8.18 -2.91 -8.61
CA ILE A 11 -7.52 -2.13 -7.56
C ILE A 11 -6.82 -0.96 -8.22
N VAL A 12 -7.14 0.26 -7.79
CA VAL A 12 -6.50 1.48 -8.28
C VAL A 12 -5.47 1.95 -7.27
N GLY A 13 -4.20 1.96 -7.71
CA GLY A 13 -3.02 2.32 -6.92
C GLY A 13 -2.20 1.11 -6.45
N ALA A 14 -0.94 1.03 -6.88
CA ALA A 14 0.04 0.02 -6.44
C ALA A 14 0.91 0.51 -5.26
N GLY A 15 0.36 1.38 -4.42
CA GLY A 15 0.94 1.69 -3.12
C GLY A 15 0.86 0.50 -2.16
N PRO A 16 1.41 0.61 -0.94
CA PRO A 16 1.46 -0.50 0.01
C PRO A 16 0.07 -1.09 0.32
N VAL A 17 -0.96 -0.25 0.38
CA VAL A 17 -2.35 -0.71 0.62
C VAL A 17 -2.86 -1.53 -0.55
N GLY A 18 -2.71 -1.04 -1.78
CA GLY A 18 -3.17 -1.74 -2.97
C GLY A 18 -2.46 -3.07 -3.18
N LEU A 19 -1.14 -3.11 -2.97
CA LEU A 19 -0.34 -4.33 -3.08
C LEU A 19 -0.71 -5.37 -2.01
N VAL A 20 -0.96 -4.94 -0.76
CA VAL A 20 -1.43 -5.83 0.32
C VAL A 20 -2.79 -6.43 -0.03
N ILE A 21 -3.75 -5.61 -0.48
CA ILE A 21 -5.09 -6.08 -0.86
C ILE A 21 -5.00 -7.01 -2.06
N ALA A 22 -4.22 -6.67 -3.10
CA ALA A 22 -4.00 -7.51 -4.26
C ALA A 22 -3.45 -8.88 -3.86
N THR A 23 -2.41 -8.90 -3.02
CA THR A 23 -1.81 -10.14 -2.51
C THR A 23 -2.83 -10.98 -1.75
N LEU A 24 -3.61 -10.36 -0.87
CA LEU A 24 -4.65 -11.02 -0.10
C LEU A 24 -5.69 -11.72 -0.99
N LEU A 25 -6.14 -11.02 -2.03
CA LEU A 25 -7.17 -11.52 -2.94
C LEU A 25 -6.65 -12.66 -3.82
N VAL A 26 -5.45 -12.54 -4.39
CA VAL A 26 -4.90 -13.59 -5.24
C VAL A 26 -4.56 -14.86 -4.44
N GLU A 27 -4.19 -14.75 -3.16
CA GLU A 27 -4.02 -15.89 -2.26
C GLU A 27 -5.34 -16.66 -2.02
N GLN A 28 -6.47 -15.98 -2.15
CA GLN A 28 -7.81 -16.59 -2.11
C GLN A 28 -8.30 -17.09 -3.49
N GLY A 29 -7.46 -17.03 -4.52
CA GLY A 29 -7.80 -17.41 -5.88
C GLY A 29 -8.72 -16.41 -6.59
N ILE A 30 -8.86 -15.19 -6.07
CA ILE A 30 -9.68 -14.13 -6.65
C ILE A 30 -8.84 -13.36 -7.68
N PRO A 31 -9.28 -13.25 -8.93
CA PRO A 31 -8.54 -12.54 -9.96
C PRO A 31 -8.58 -11.02 -9.73
N VAL A 32 -7.43 -10.39 -9.90
CA VAL A 32 -7.21 -8.95 -9.64
C VAL A 32 -6.64 -8.27 -10.88
N VAL A 33 -7.12 -7.07 -11.15
CA VAL A 33 -6.50 -6.10 -12.07
C VAL A 33 -6.03 -4.92 -11.25
N LEU A 34 -4.72 -4.74 -11.13
CA LEU A 34 -4.08 -3.64 -10.42
C LEU A 34 -3.64 -2.57 -11.42
N ILE A 35 -4.04 -1.33 -11.18
CA ILE A 35 -3.76 -0.16 -12.04
C ILE A 35 -2.87 0.81 -11.27
N GLU A 36 -1.75 1.21 -11.87
CA GLU A 36 -0.81 2.17 -11.27
C GLU A 36 -0.41 3.23 -12.30
N THR A 37 -0.50 4.48 -11.90
CA THR A 37 -0.18 5.64 -12.77
C THR A 37 1.31 5.76 -13.05
N CYS A 38 2.16 5.42 -12.08
CA CYS A 38 3.60 5.39 -12.28
C CYS A 38 4.01 4.24 -13.22
N ASN A 39 5.09 4.45 -13.98
CA ASN A 39 5.62 3.41 -14.89
C ASN A 39 6.25 2.22 -14.14
N GLU A 40 6.57 2.40 -12.87
CA GLU A 40 7.17 1.41 -11.98
C GLU A 40 6.81 1.71 -10.53
N LEU A 41 7.14 0.83 -9.60
CA LEU A 41 6.97 1.09 -8.18
C LEU A 41 7.86 2.27 -7.75
N PRO A 42 7.29 3.27 -7.06
CA PRO A 42 8.07 4.41 -6.60
C PRO A 42 9.02 3.99 -5.47
N HIS A 43 10.30 4.39 -5.57
CA HIS A 43 11.34 4.18 -4.55
C HIS A 43 11.53 5.42 -3.67
N ASP A 44 10.51 6.22 -3.53
CA ASP A 44 10.56 7.42 -2.69
C ASP A 44 10.47 7.10 -1.18
N LEU A 45 11.02 7.99 -0.38
CA LEU A 45 11.11 7.84 1.08
C LEU A 45 9.87 8.42 1.78
N ARG A 46 8.68 7.91 1.47
CA ARG A 46 7.43 8.38 2.08
C ARG A 46 7.26 7.93 3.53
N ALA A 47 7.65 6.70 3.82
CA ALA A 47 7.56 6.11 5.15
C ALA A 47 8.61 5.02 5.32
N SER A 48 9.01 4.77 6.57
CA SER A 48 10.06 3.79 6.86
C SER A 48 9.84 3.02 8.17
N THR A 49 8.72 3.23 8.86
CA THR A 49 8.52 2.63 10.18
C THR A 49 7.32 1.70 10.17
N PHE A 50 7.57 0.42 10.46
CA PHE A 50 6.52 -0.59 10.61
C PHE A 50 6.32 -0.93 12.09
N HIS A 51 5.10 -0.80 12.56
CA HIS A 51 4.69 -1.05 13.94
C HIS A 51 4.24 -2.49 14.15
N PRO A 52 4.24 -3.00 15.40
CA PRO A 52 3.84 -4.37 15.72
C PRO A 52 2.57 -4.87 15.03
N PRO A 53 1.42 -4.19 15.07
CA PRO A 53 0.20 -4.69 14.44
C PRO A 53 0.32 -4.84 12.92
N THR A 54 1.11 -3.95 12.28
CA THR A 54 1.36 -4.04 10.83
C THR A 54 2.26 -5.23 10.51
N LEU A 55 3.28 -5.48 11.31
CA LEU A 55 4.17 -6.63 11.14
C LEU A 55 3.40 -7.95 11.32
N ASP A 56 2.55 -8.05 12.35
CA ASP A 56 1.70 -9.23 12.59
C ASP A 56 0.75 -9.48 11.41
N MET A 57 0.16 -8.42 10.85
CA MET A 57 -0.69 -8.52 9.66
C MET A 57 0.09 -8.98 8.42
N LEU A 58 1.33 -8.51 8.24
CA LEU A 58 2.18 -8.83 7.09
C LEU A 58 2.84 -10.21 7.19
N GLU A 59 2.89 -10.81 8.37
CA GLU A 59 3.52 -12.13 8.60
C GLU A 59 2.90 -13.21 7.71
N ARG A 60 1.59 -13.17 7.51
CA ARG A 60 0.87 -14.09 6.62
C ARG A 60 1.40 -14.12 5.18
N PHE A 61 2.01 -13.03 4.74
CA PHE A 61 2.59 -12.94 3.39
C PHE A 61 4.06 -13.40 3.36
N ASN A 62 4.65 -13.84 4.48
CA ASN A 62 6.06 -14.24 4.60
C ASN A 62 7.04 -13.15 4.11
N VAL A 63 6.74 -11.88 4.34
CA VAL A 63 7.60 -10.75 3.94
C VAL A 63 8.35 -10.13 5.11
N VAL A 64 7.87 -10.35 6.35
CA VAL A 64 8.40 -9.71 7.56
C VAL A 64 9.87 -10.08 7.81
N ALA A 65 10.26 -11.34 7.60
CA ALA A 65 11.64 -11.77 7.77
C ALA A 65 12.59 -11.00 6.83
N ALA A 66 12.22 -10.85 5.56
CA ALA A 66 13.00 -10.09 4.59
C ALA A 66 13.03 -8.58 4.92
N MET A 67 11.95 -8.04 5.46
CA MET A 67 11.92 -6.63 5.92
C MET A 67 12.84 -6.42 7.13
N ILE A 68 12.93 -7.39 8.05
CA ILE A 68 13.86 -7.34 9.20
C ILE A 68 15.30 -7.42 8.72
N GLU A 69 15.60 -8.30 7.78
CA GLU A 69 16.93 -8.47 7.20
C GLU A 69 17.42 -7.20 6.49
N GLN A 70 16.51 -6.49 5.79
CA GLN A 70 16.81 -5.27 5.05
C GLN A 70 16.69 -3.98 5.88
N GLY A 71 16.17 -4.08 7.10
CA GLY A 71 15.88 -2.94 7.96
C GLY A 71 16.60 -3.00 9.30
N LEU A 72 16.13 -2.20 10.24
CA LEU A 72 16.66 -2.13 11.60
C LEU A 72 15.54 -2.42 12.60
N ILE A 73 15.79 -3.30 13.55
CA ILE A 73 14.91 -3.52 14.71
C ILE A 73 15.07 -2.36 15.69
N CYS A 74 13.95 -1.70 16.02
CA CYS A 74 13.88 -0.65 17.01
C CYS A 74 13.08 -1.13 18.23
N PRO A 75 13.74 -1.62 19.31
CA PRO A 75 13.06 -2.19 20.47
C PRO A 75 12.48 -1.16 21.41
N THR A 76 12.88 0.11 21.25
CA THR A 76 12.47 1.21 22.14
C THR A 76 11.88 2.37 21.34
N TRP A 77 11.03 3.13 22.01
CA TRP A 77 10.53 4.42 21.53
C TRP A 77 10.75 5.47 22.62
N GLN A 78 11.22 6.66 22.23
CA GLN A 78 11.53 7.74 23.15
C GLN A 78 10.77 9.01 22.81
N PHE A 79 10.24 9.65 23.83
CA PHE A 79 9.81 11.03 23.76
C PHE A 79 10.93 11.91 24.29
N ARG A 80 11.35 12.89 23.49
CA ARG A 80 12.49 13.76 23.81
C ARG A 80 12.12 15.22 23.67
N ASP A 81 12.60 16.02 24.58
CA ASP A 81 12.64 17.47 24.44
C ASP A 81 14.05 17.90 24.04
N ARG A 82 14.15 18.99 23.26
CA ARG A 82 15.45 19.48 22.79
C ARG A 82 16.34 19.99 23.91
N LYS A 83 15.75 20.58 24.97
CA LYS A 83 16.50 21.20 26.11
C LYS A 83 16.68 20.17 27.23
N GLU A 84 15.65 19.42 27.56
CA GLU A 84 15.62 18.53 28.72
C GLU A 84 16.11 17.11 28.38
N GLY A 85 16.29 16.77 27.09
CA GLY A 85 16.76 15.47 26.66
C GLY A 85 15.64 14.44 26.62
N VAL A 86 15.89 13.24 27.16
CA VAL A 86 14.92 12.12 27.16
C VAL A 86 13.90 12.34 28.28
N ILE A 87 12.64 12.56 27.91
CA ILE A 87 11.51 12.69 28.84
C ILE A 87 10.96 11.31 29.23
N ALA A 88 10.79 10.41 28.25
CA ALA A 88 10.29 9.06 28.48
C ALA A 88 10.85 8.06 27.49
N THR A 89 11.08 6.84 27.97
CA THR A 89 11.48 5.69 27.15
C THR A 89 10.44 4.58 27.31
N PHE A 90 9.96 4.06 26.20
CA PHE A 90 8.99 2.98 26.15
C PHE A 90 9.67 1.73 25.59
N GLU A 91 9.73 0.68 26.41
CA GLU A 91 10.25 -0.63 26.04
C GLU A 91 9.15 -1.42 25.34
N LEU A 92 9.27 -1.64 24.03
CA LEU A 92 8.27 -2.37 23.24
C LEU A 92 8.23 -3.87 23.60
N SER A 93 9.27 -4.40 24.23
CA SER A 93 9.27 -5.77 24.78
C SER A 93 8.14 -6.07 25.76
N ARG A 94 7.52 -5.03 26.33
CA ARG A 94 6.32 -5.16 27.17
C ARG A 94 5.08 -5.63 26.40
N LEU A 95 5.09 -5.52 25.07
CA LEU A 95 4.03 -5.98 24.19
C LEU A 95 4.13 -7.47 23.84
N LYS A 96 5.13 -8.19 24.32
CA LYS A 96 5.31 -9.64 24.07
C LYS A 96 4.07 -10.51 24.28
N PRO A 97 3.18 -10.22 25.26
CA PRO A 97 1.94 -11.00 25.41
C PRO A 97 0.94 -10.80 24.28
N ASP A 98 1.02 -9.69 23.53
CA ASP A 98 0.00 -9.22 22.60
C ASP A 98 0.43 -9.31 21.13
N THR A 99 1.73 -9.51 20.85
CA THR A 99 2.28 -9.52 19.47
C THR A 99 3.51 -10.42 19.34
N ASN A 100 3.67 -11.03 18.18
CA ASN A 100 4.90 -11.76 17.82
C ASN A 100 6.07 -10.79 17.50
N HIS A 101 5.77 -9.52 17.26
CA HIS A 101 6.74 -8.48 16.88
C HIS A 101 6.77 -7.33 17.91
N PRO A 102 7.28 -7.57 19.15
CA PRO A 102 7.31 -6.56 20.21
C PRO A 102 8.42 -5.53 19.98
N TYR A 103 8.49 -4.99 18.77
CA TYR A 103 9.45 -3.98 18.28
C TYR A 103 8.88 -3.28 17.04
N ARG A 104 9.50 -2.19 16.63
CA ARG A 104 9.28 -1.59 15.30
C ARG A 104 10.41 -2.02 14.38
N VAL A 105 10.10 -2.09 13.08
CA VAL A 105 11.11 -2.26 12.04
C VAL A 105 11.22 -0.96 11.26
N GLN A 106 12.42 -0.41 11.21
CA GLN A 106 12.77 0.70 10.36
C GLN A 106 13.24 0.14 9.03
N CYS A 107 12.39 0.24 8.03
CA CYS A 107 12.62 -0.29 6.69
C CYS A 107 11.87 0.60 5.70
N GLU A 108 12.49 1.00 4.60
CA GLU A 108 11.82 1.86 3.63
C GLU A 108 10.58 1.16 3.05
N GLN A 109 9.47 1.91 2.96
CA GLN A 109 8.17 1.37 2.55
C GLN A 109 8.19 0.74 1.15
N TRP A 110 9.01 1.27 0.24
CA TRP A 110 9.13 0.74 -1.11
C TRP A 110 9.66 -0.71 -1.14
N ARG A 111 10.46 -1.13 -0.14
CA ARG A 111 10.96 -2.51 -0.02
C ARG A 111 9.80 -3.50 0.20
N LEU A 112 8.84 -3.14 1.05
CA LEU A 112 7.60 -3.91 1.18
C LEU A 112 6.87 -3.99 -0.17
N GLY A 113 6.81 -2.87 -0.89
CA GLY A 113 6.21 -2.82 -2.24
C GLY A 113 6.84 -3.83 -3.19
N GLU A 114 8.17 -3.87 -3.27
CA GLU A 114 8.90 -4.83 -4.11
C GLU A 114 8.65 -6.29 -3.71
N LEU A 115 8.66 -6.59 -2.41
CA LEU A 115 8.41 -7.95 -1.91
C LEU A 115 7.01 -8.45 -2.29
N LEU A 116 6.00 -7.61 -2.14
CA LEU A 116 4.62 -7.95 -2.51
C LEU A 116 4.44 -8.02 -4.03
N TYR A 117 5.04 -7.08 -4.76
CA TYR A 117 5.00 -7.08 -6.23
C TYR A 117 5.64 -8.32 -6.84
N ALA A 118 6.79 -8.75 -6.32
CA ALA A 118 7.45 -9.97 -6.77
C ALA A 118 6.54 -11.21 -6.65
N ARG A 119 5.73 -11.29 -5.59
CA ARG A 119 4.73 -12.36 -5.42
C ARG A 119 3.57 -12.24 -6.42
N LEU A 120 3.07 -11.03 -6.63
CA LEU A 120 1.97 -10.76 -7.55
C LEU A 120 2.37 -11.01 -9.00
N LYS A 121 3.55 -10.59 -9.40
CA LYS A 121 4.08 -10.75 -10.76
C LYS A 121 4.13 -12.21 -11.23
N SER A 122 4.33 -13.15 -10.31
CA SER A 122 4.37 -14.58 -10.59
C SER A 122 3.01 -15.29 -10.48
N ASN A 123 1.95 -14.57 -10.07
CA ASN A 123 0.64 -15.15 -9.84
C ASN A 123 -0.29 -14.96 -11.05
N SER A 124 -0.84 -16.04 -11.59
CA SER A 124 -1.72 -16.02 -12.77
C SER A 124 -3.07 -15.31 -12.53
N ASN A 125 -3.45 -15.07 -11.27
CA ASN A 125 -4.65 -14.30 -10.90
C ASN A 125 -4.39 -12.80 -10.80
N ALA A 126 -3.14 -12.33 -11.00
CA ALA A 126 -2.81 -10.91 -10.96
C ALA A 126 -2.49 -10.40 -12.36
N THR A 127 -3.18 -9.35 -12.79
CA THR A 127 -2.83 -8.54 -13.96
C THR A 127 -2.47 -7.15 -13.45
N ILE A 128 -1.30 -6.64 -13.83
CA ILE A 128 -0.78 -5.37 -13.32
C ILE A 128 -0.48 -4.44 -14.49
N HIS A 129 -1.09 -3.26 -14.46
CA HIS A 129 -0.92 -2.20 -15.46
C HIS A 129 -0.20 -1.01 -14.83
N PHE A 130 1.09 -0.87 -15.11
CA PHE A 130 1.86 0.34 -14.81
C PHE A 130 1.70 1.39 -15.91
N GLY A 131 2.00 2.65 -15.60
CA GLY A 131 1.83 3.76 -16.53
C GLY A 131 0.37 3.99 -16.93
N THR A 132 -0.57 3.44 -16.16
CA THR A 132 -2.00 3.44 -16.49
C THR A 132 -2.78 4.23 -15.45
N SER A 133 -3.40 5.32 -15.88
CA SER A 133 -4.17 6.21 -15.01
C SER A 133 -5.66 5.89 -15.07
N ALA A 134 -6.29 5.72 -13.92
CA ALA A 134 -7.75 5.69 -13.81
C ALA A 134 -8.30 7.12 -13.91
N ASN A 135 -9.23 7.36 -14.83
CA ASN A 135 -9.79 8.70 -15.11
C ASN A 135 -11.22 8.86 -14.59
N ALA A 136 -12.03 7.83 -14.75
CA ALA A 136 -13.42 7.81 -14.29
C ALA A 136 -13.82 6.41 -13.86
N VAL A 137 -14.78 6.35 -12.94
CA VAL A 137 -15.35 5.08 -12.44
C VAL A 137 -16.86 5.17 -12.56
N ARG A 138 -17.46 4.14 -13.11
CA ARG A 138 -18.93 3.97 -13.16
C ARG A 138 -19.29 2.63 -12.55
N GLN A 139 -20.43 2.60 -11.87
CA GLN A 139 -20.98 1.37 -11.30
C GLN A 139 -22.40 1.18 -11.82
N ASN A 140 -22.74 -0.05 -12.15
CA ASN A 140 -24.07 -0.47 -12.56
C ASN A 140 -24.44 -1.80 -11.87
N THR A 141 -25.54 -2.40 -12.28
CA THR A 141 -26.02 -3.71 -11.73
C THR A 141 -25.12 -4.88 -12.08
N ASP A 142 -24.29 -4.77 -13.14
CA ASP A 142 -23.46 -5.83 -13.67
C ASP A 142 -22.02 -5.78 -13.15
N GLY A 143 -21.62 -4.65 -12.52
CA GLY A 143 -20.29 -4.47 -11.96
C GLY A 143 -19.79 -3.03 -12.03
N VAL A 144 -18.51 -2.89 -12.27
CA VAL A 144 -17.81 -1.59 -12.34
C VAL A 144 -17.04 -1.46 -13.66
N GLU A 145 -16.98 -0.23 -14.14
CA GLU A 145 -16.22 0.18 -15.32
C GLU A 145 -15.24 1.27 -14.92
N VAL A 146 -13.99 1.12 -15.31
CA VAL A 146 -12.94 2.11 -15.08
C VAL A 146 -12.36 2.57 -16.40
N ASP A 147 -12.56 3.83 -16.74
CA ASP A 147 -11.91 4.43 -17.89
C ASP A 147 -10.45 4.71 -17.55
N VAL A 148 -9.56 4.25 -18.38
CA VAL A 148 -8.11 4.36 -18.15
C VAL A 148 -7.43 5.05 -19.34
N THR A 149 -6.26 5.63 -19.06
CA THR A 149 -5.31 6.06 -20.07
C THR A 149 -4.01 5.32 -19.85
N GLY A 150 -3.56 4.58 -20.84
CA GLY A 150 -2.32 3.82 -20.83
C GLY A 150 -1.08 4.68 -21.07
N PRO A 151 0.14 4.08 -21.03
CA PRO A 151 1.42 4.79 -21.09
C PRO A 151 1.66 5.51 -22.44
N GLY A 152 1.03 5.08 -23.53
CA GLY A 152 1.07 5.74 -24.84
C GLY A 152 -0.02 6.78 -25.07
N GLY A 153 -0.86 7.05 -24.05
CA GLY A 153 -2.02 7.94 -24.17
C GLY A 153 -3.27 7.27 -24.76
N GLU A 154 -3.23 5.98 -25.03
CA GLU A 154 -4.38 5.19 -25.46
C GLU A 154 -5.45 5.15 -24.37
N ARG A 155 -6.70 5.22 -24.78
CA ARG A 155 -7.85 5.13 -23.87
C ARG A 155 -8.49 3.75 -23.97
N ASP A 156 -8.83 3.20 -22.82
CA ASP A 156 -9.51 1.90 -22.70
C ASP A 156 -10.46 1.93 -21.51
N THR A 157 -11.30 0.88 -21.39
CA THR A 157 -12.20 0.67 -20.26
C THR A 157 -11.98 -0.72 -19.69
N ILE A 158 -11.64 -0.77 -18.41
CA ILE A 158 -11.47 -2.05 -17.68
C ILE A 158 -12.76 -2.36 -16.94
N LEU A 159 -13.25 -3.59 -17.13
CA LEU A 159 -14.46 -4.11 -16.49
C LEU A 159 -14.11 -5.00 -15.30
N GLY A 160 -14.88 -4.89 -14.22
CA GLY A 160 -14.72 -5.72 -13.03
C GLY A 160 -16.00 -5.92 -12.24
N ALA A 161 -16.00 -6.90 -11.33
CA ALA A 161 -17.10 -7.11 -10.40
C ALA A 161 -17.14 -6.06 -9.29
N PHE A 162 -15.96 -5.69 -8.80
CA PHE A 162 -15.78 -4.70 -7.74
C PHE A 162 -14.55 -3.83 -8.02
N ILE A 163 -14.52 -2.67 -7.37
CA ILE A 163 -13.36 -1.77 -7.37
C ILE A 163 -12.91 -1.44 -5.95
N VAL A 164 -11.60 -1.37 -5.76
CA VAL A 164 -10.97 -0.92 -4.53
C VAL A 164 -10.13 0.32 -4.84
N GLY A 165 -10.44 1.43 -4.18
CA GLY A 165 -9.63 2.64 -4.24
C GLY A 165 -8.47 2.59 -3.26
N ALA A 166 -7.24 2.46 -3.75
CA ALA A 166 -5.99 2.58 -3.00
C ALA A 166 -5.09 3.68 -3.59
N ASP A 167 -5.71 4.63 -4.29
CA ASP A 167 -5.14 5.68 -5.14
C ASP A 167 -4.81 6.98 -4.37
N GLY A 168 -4.72 6.88 -3.05
CA GLY A 168 -4.18 7.90 -2.17
C GLY A 168 -5.10 9.11 -1.98
N ILE A 169 -4.51 10.24 -1.58
CA ILE A 169 -5.25 11.45 -1.21
C ILE A 169 -6.08 12.03 -2.34
N GLY A 170 -5.58 11.93 -3.57
CA GLY A 170 -6.24 12.43 -4.78
C GLY A 170 -7.35 11.55 -5.34
N SER A 171 -7.67 10.45 -4.68
CA SER A 171 -8.47 9.32 -5.13
C SER A 171 -9.60 9.65 -6.11
N VAL A 172 -9.50 9.05 -7.30
CA VAL A 172 -10.55 9.08 -8.33
C VAL A 172 -11.74 8.22 -7.89
N VAL A 173 -11.43 7.06 -7.27
CA VAL A 173 -12.46 6.13 -6.79
C VAL A 173 -13.32 6.77 -5.71
N ARG A 174 -12.71 7.40 -4.69
CA ARG A 174 -13.45 8.12 -3.65
C ARG A 174 -14.35 9.19 -4.23
N LYS A 175 -13.84 9.98 -5.17
CA LYS A 175 -14.61 11.06 -5.83
C LYS A 175 -15.81 10.49 -6.61
N ALA A 176 -15.62 9.40 -7.33
CA ALA A 176 -16.69 8.72 -8.06
C ALA A 176 -17.80 8.18 -7.14
N MET A 177 -17.43 7.78 -5.93
CA MET A 177 -18.40 7.37 -4.88
C MET A 177 -19.14 8.55 -4.23
N GLY A 178 -18.79 9.79 -4.55
CA GLY A 178 -19.37 10.99 -3.91
C GLY A 178 -18.95 11.15 -2.43
N VAL A 179 -17.88 10.48 -2.00
CA VAL A 179 -17.39 10.54 -0.61
C VAL A 179 -16.42 11.70 -0.44
N ASN A 180 -16.72 12.58 0.52
CA ASN A 180 -15.84 13.67 0.89
C ASN A 180 -14.58 13.16 1.60
N PHE A 181 -13.51 13.95 1.51
CA PHE A 181 -12.30 13.75 2.31
C PHE A 181 -12.31 14.78 3.45
N GLU A 182 -12.92 14.39 4.55
CA GLU A 182 -13.10 15.27 5.70
C GLU A 182 -11.83 15.29 6.57
N GLY A 183 -11.55 16.43 7.18
CA GLY A 183 -10.41 16.59 8.07
C GLY A 183 -9.89 18.03 8.09
N THR A 184 -8.78 18.21 8.81
CA THR A 184 -8.04 19.48 8.88
C THR A 184 -6.66 19.33 8.30
N THR A 185 -6.19 20.34 7.57
CA THR A 185 -4.80 20.41 7.13
C THR A 185 -3.97 20.96 8.29
N ILE A 186 -3.00 20.18 8.75
CA ILE A 186 -2.03 20.63 9.75
C ILE A 186 -1.09 21.63 9.05
N PRO A 187 -0.97 22.88 9.55
CA PRO A 187 -0.18 23.93 8.91
C PRO A 187 1.33 23.78 9.10
N GLU A 188 1.77 22.69 9.70
CA GLU A 188 3.18 22.39 9.97
C GLU A 188 3.85 21.75 8.76
N ILE A 189 5.11 22.11 8.52
CA ILE A 189 5.94 21.54 7.46
C ILE A 189 6.93 20.58 8.10
N PHE A 190 6.92 19.33 7.66
CA PHE A 190 7.90 18.32 8.04
C PHE A 190 9.00 18.27 6.98
N LEU A 191 10.23 18.46 7.41
CA LEU A 191 11.41 18.27 6.58
C LEU A 191 11.98 16.86 6.83
N THR A 192 11.96 16.04 5.81
CA THR A 192 12.64 14.73 5.84
C THR A 192 13.95 14.85 5.07
N LEU A 193 15.05 14.50 5.74
CA LEU A 193 16.37 14.47 5.15
C LEU A 193 16.85 13.01 5.07
N SER A 194 17.26 12.59 3.88
CA SER A 194 17.92 11.31 3.66
C SER A 194 19.37 11.51 3.30
N THR A 195 20.26 10.70 3.88
CA THR A 195 21.70 10.82 3.66
C THR A 195 22.33 9.44 3.62
N THR A 196 23.39 9.30 2.81
CA THR A 196 24.29 8.14 2.81
C THR A 196 25.47 8.33 3.76
N TYR A 197 25.50 9.44 4.52
CA TYR A 197 26.51 9.70 5.52
C TYR A 197 26.29 8.77 6.73
N ASP A 198 27.38 8.10 7.11
CA ASP A 198 27.43 7.21 8.27
C ASP A 198 28.03 7.93 9.49
#